data_d6e94d0436f05493ffa06c41a8f46b40
#
_entry.id   d6e94d0436f05493ffa06c41a8f46b40
#
_cell.length_a   1.000
_cell.length_b   1.000
_cell.length_c   1.000
_cell.angle_alpha   90.00
_cell.angle_beta   90.00
_cell.angle_gamma   90.00
#
_symmetry.space_group_name_H-M   'P 1'
#
loop_
_entity.id
_entity.type
_entity.pdbx_description
1 polymer ?
#
loop_
_entity_poly.entity_id
_entity_poly.type
_entity_poly.pdbx_seq_one_letter_code
_entity_poly.pdbx_strand_id
1 'polypeptide(L)'
;QAKIGKGSKFGYGGISVVVHHDSVIGENCSIGQLVTIGGGNSKYPGVPTIGNNVRISCGSIVFGGITIGNNVVIGAHTVVNFPLPDNAVVVGNPGRIVRIKESKC
;
A
#
# COMPACT_ATOMS: atom_id res chain seq x y z
N GLN A 1 2.08 17.64 -0.90
CA GLN A 1 3.01 16.53 -1.06
C GLN A 1 2.62 15.37 -0.18
N ALA A 2 2.90 14.18 -0.67
CA ALA A 2 2.67 12.99 0.14
C ALA A 2 3.54 13.02 1.38
N LYS A 3 3.01 12.52 2.48
CA LYS A 3 3.77 12.37 3.72
C LYS A 3 4.32 10.96 3.78
N ILE A 4 5.63 10.85 3.87
CA ILE A 4 6.30 9.55 3.86
C ILE A 4 7.13 9.46 5.13
N GLY A 5 6.84 8.45 5.96
CA GLY A 5 7.53 8.23 7.20
C GLY A 5 8.98 7.81 7.01
N LYS A 6 9.78 7.99 8.06
CA LYS A 6 11.20 7.69 7.96
C LYS A 6 11.42 6.19 7.80
N GLY A 7 12.51 5.84 7.14
CA GLY A 7 12.86 4.45 6.90
C GLY A 7 12.12 3.81 5.75
N SER A 8 11.17 4.51 5.13
CA SER A 8 10.45 3.98 3.98
C SER A 8 11.35 4.09 2.75
N LYS A 9 11.29 3.06 1.89
CA LYS A 9 12.18 2.95 0.74
C LYS A 9 11.39 2.64 -0.51
N PHE A 10 11.85 3.22 -1.62
CA PHE A 10 11.29 2.95 -2.94
C PHE A 10 12.29 2.12 -3.72
N GLY A 11 11.87 0.96 -4.20
CA GLY A 11 12.72 0.09 -4.99
C GLY A 11 13.23 0.77 -6.24
N TYR A 12 14.46 0.49 -6.62
CA TYR A 12 15.10 1.03 -7.83
C TYR A 12 15.00 2.56 -7.94
N GLY A 13 15.15 3.25 -6.80
CA GLY A 13 15.10 4.71 -6.78
C GLY A 13 13.75 5.31 -7.12
N GLY A 14 12.68 4.51 -7.02
CA GLY A 14 11.33 5.01 -7.28
C GLY A 14 10.94 5.03 -8.75
N ILE A 15 11.53 4.16 -9.57
CA ILE A 15 11.22 4.12 -11.00
C ILE A 15 9.73 3.90 -11.20
N SER A 16 9.09 4.83 -11.90
CA SER A 16 7.67 4.80 -12.28
C SER A 16 6.73 4.58 -11.11
N VAL A 17 7.09 5.00 -9.91
CA VAL A 17 6.21 5.00 -8.75
C VAL A 17 5.39 6.29 -8.78
N VAL A 18 4.07 6.15 -8.69
CA VAL A 18 3.17 7.29 -8.64
C VAL A 18 2.51 7.32 -7.27
N VAL A 19 2.70 8.40 -6.53
CA VAL A 19 2.10 8.58 -5.21
C VAL A 19 1.33 9.89 -5.20
N HIS A 20 0.03 9.81 -4.95
CA HIS A 20 -0.79 11.01 -4.89
C HIS A 20 -0.30 11.92 -3.77
N HIS A 21 -0.27 13.24 -4.02
CA HIS A 21 0.33 14.19 -3.10
C HIS A 21 -0.36 14.28 -1.74
N ASP A 22 -1.59 13.81 -1.63
CA ASP A 22 -2.31 13.81 -0.34
C ASP A 22 -2.21 12.47 0.38
N SER A 23 -1.52 11.48 -0.18
CA SER A 23 -1.39 10.18 0.45
C SER A 23 -0.46 10.24 1.65
N VAL A 24 -0.66 9.33 2.59
CA VAL A 24 0.19 9.18 3.77
C VAL A 24 0.77 7.78 3.77
N ILE A 25 2.09 7.69 3.86
CA ILE A 25 2.81 6.42 3.96
C ILE A 25 3.54 6.43 5.29
N GLY A 26 3.35 5.40 6.09
CA GLY A 26 3.96 5.32 7.40
C GLY A 26 5.46 5.07 7.35
N GLU A 27 6.02 4.58 8.45
CA GLU A 27 7.46 4.36 8.61
C GLU A 27 7.83 2.96 8.17
N ASN A 28 9.06 2.81 7.70
CA ASN A 28 9.68 1.52 7.37
C ASN A 28 8.88 0.72 6.33
N CYS A 29 8.27 1.41 5.40
CA CYS A 29 7.55 0.78 4.30
C CYS A 29 8.50 0.51 3.14
N SER A 30 8.22 -0.55 2.38
CA SER A 30 8.95 -0.86 1.15
C SER A 30 7.98 -0.80 -0.01
N ILE A 31 8.28 0.08 -0.97
CA ILE A 31 7.43 0.30 -2.14
C ILE A 31 8.22 -0.11 -3.38
N GLY A 32 7.73 -1.11 -4.10
CA GLY A 32 8.39 -1.58 -5.31
C GLY A 32 8.22 -0.61 -6.48
N GLN A 33 8.94 -0.86 -7.56
CA GLN A 33 8.81 -0.04 -8.77
C GLN A 33 7.42 -0.23 -9.40
N LEU A 34 6.98 0.75 -10.19
CA LEU A 34 5.73 0.71 -10.93
C LEU A 34 4.49 0.64 -10.03
N VAL A 35 4.62 0.97 -8.76
CA VAL A 35 3.48 1.00 -7.83
C VAL A 35 2.73 2.32 -8.00
N THR A 36 1.41 2.26 -7.99
CA THR A 36 0.56 3.45 -8.03
C THR A 36 -0.25 3.53 -6.74
N ILE A 37 -0.15 4.68 -6.07
CA ILE A 37 -0.92 4.97 -4.87
C ILE A 37 -1.71 6.24 -5.18
N GLY A 38 -3.03 6.13 -5.29
CA GLY A 38 -3.83 7.26 -5.76
C GLY A 38 -5.29 7.19 -5.42
N GLY A 39 -6.06 8.09 -6.03
CA GLY A 39 -7.49 8.19 -5.84
C GLY A 39 -8.28 7.50 -6.94
N GLY A 40 -9.53 7.92 -7.12
CA GLY A 40 -10.35 7.40 -8.21
C GLY A 40 -11.29 6.27 -7.83
N ASN A 41 -11.53 6.08 -6.55
CA ASN A 41 -12.39 5.02 -6.05
C ASN A 41 -13.72 5.64 -5.59
N SER A 42 -14.81 5.34 -6.28
CA SER A 42 -16.10 5.95 -5.96
C SER A 42 -16.68 5.45 -4.63
N LYS A 43 -16.36 4.23 -4.24
CA LYS A 43 -16.84 3.68 -2.96
C LYS A 43 -16.06 4.25 -1.77
N TYR A 44 -14.78 4.55 -1.98
CA TYR A 44 -13.92 5.11 -0.94
C TYR A 44 -13.28 6.37 -1.49
N PRO A 45 -13.99 7.52 -1.43
CA PRO A 45 -13.43 8.77 -1.94
C PRO A 45 -12.18 9.17 -1.16
N GLY A 46 -11.23 9.76 -1.87
CA GLY A 46 -9.99 10.22 -1.26
C GLY A 46 -8.79 9.42 -1.74
N VAL A 47 -7.76 9.40 -0.92
CA VAL A 47 -6.50 8.74 -1.24
C VAL A 47 -6.03 7.90 -0.05
N PRO A 48 -5.14 6.92 -0.27
CA PRO A 48 -4.79 5.98 0.78
C PRO A 48 -4.00 6.57 1.93
N THR A 49 -4.22 5.99 3.10
CA THR A 49 -3.36 6.13 4.27
C THR A 49 -2.76 4.76 4.56
N ILE A 50 -1.45 4.67 4.48
CA ILE A 50 -0.73 3.40 4.61
C ILE A 50 0.00 3.40 5.94
N GLY A 51 -0.18 2.32 6.71
CA GLY A 51 0.42 2.20 8.02
C GLY A 51 1.92 1.95 7.98
N ASN A 52 2.46 1.43 9.08
CA ASN A 52 3.89 1.19 9.22
C ASN A 52 4.26 -0.24 8.80
N ASN A 53 5.50 -0.40 8.35
CA ASN A 53 6.05 -1.73 8.02
C ASN A 53 5.24 -2.43 6.92
N VAL A 54 4.70 -1.68 5.98
CA VAL A 54 3.93 -2.22 4.86
C VAL A 54 4.86 -2.47 3.70
N ARG A 55 4.67 -3.62 3.05
CA ARG A 55 5.43 -3.96 1.84
C ARG A 55 4.47 -4.00 0.66
N ILE A 56 4.74 -3.19 -0.34
CA ILE A 56 3.95 -3.17 -1.57
C ILE A 56 4.87 -3.59 -2.71
N SER A 57 4.59 -4.74 -3.30
CA SER A 57 5.45 -5.29 -4.34
C SER A 57 5.17 -4.63 -5.69
N CYS A 58 6.08 -4.84 -6.64
CA CYS A 58 6.08 -4.10 -7.90
C CYS A 58 4.76 -4.24 -8.67
N GLY A 59 4.40 -3.17 -9.37
CA GLY A 59 3.25 -3.14 -10.26
C GLY A 59 1.91 -3.13 -9.58
N SER A 60 1.85 -3.01 -8.26
CA SER A 60 0.59 -3.00 -7.52
C SER A 60 -0.06 -1.63 -7.56
N ILE A 61 -1.38 -1.61 -7.41
CA ILE A 61 -2.18 -0.39 -7.40
C ILE A 61 -2.98 -0.37 -6.11
N VAL A 62 -2.84 0.72 -5.35
CA VAL A 62 -3.62 0.97 -4.13
C VAL A 62 -4.35 2.27 -4.34
N PHE A 63 -5.68 2.22 -4.36
CA PHE A 63 -6.41 3.45 -4.69
C PHE A 63 -7.69 3.61 -3.89
N GLY A 64 -7.97 4.87 -3.55
CA GLY A 64 -9.15 5.28 -2.79
C GLY A 64 -8.81 5.71 -1.38
N GLY A 65 -9.80 6.31 -0.72
CA GLY A 65 -9.67 6.75 0.67
C GLY A 65 -9.73 5.58 1.63
N ILE A 66 -8.79 4.67 1.53
CA ILE A 66 -8.74 3.44 2.32
C ILE A 66 -7.56 3.50 3.27
N THR A 67 -7.68 2.79 4.37
CA THR A 67 -6.61 2.67 5.35
C THR A 67 -6.01 1.26 5.25
N ILE A 68 -4.70 1.22 5.00
CA ILE A 68 -3.95 -0.03 5.02
C ILE A 68 -3.32 -0.14 6.39
N GLY A 69 -3.59 -1.22 7.09
CA GLY A 69 -3.07 -1.41 8.44
C GLY A 69 -1.56 -1.58 8.49
N ASN A 70 -1.05 -1.89 9.66
CA ASN A 70 0.38 -2.10 9.86
C ASN A 70 0.78 -3.53 9.48
N ASN A 71 2.03 -3.70 9.08
CA ASN A 71 2.61 -5.02 8.79
C ASN A 71 1.88 -5.77 7.67
N VAL A 72 1.32 -5.03 6.71
CA VAL A 72 0.59 -5.59 5.59
C VAL A 72 1.57 -5.93 4.46
N VAL A 73 1.33 -7.02 3.78
CA VAL A 73 2.10 -7.40 2.59
C VAL A 73 1.15 -7.43 1.40
N ILE A 74 1.47 -6.65 0.39
CA ILE A 74 0.71 -6.62 -0.87
C ILE A 74 1.62 -7.22 -1.93
N GLY A 75 1.18 -8.34 -2.49
CA GLY A 75 1.97 -9.07 -3.50
C GLY A 75 2.08 -8.29 -4.80
N ALA A 76 2.93 -8.78 -5.72
CA ALA A 76 3.14 -8.11 -7.00
C ALA A 76 1.87 -8.06 -7.84
N HIS A 77 1.69 -6.97 -8.56
CA HIS A 77 0.55 -6.77 -9.48
C HIS A 77 -0.81 -6.97 -8.82
N THR A 78 -0.91 -6.57 -7.57
CA THR A 78 -2.14 -6.67 -6.80
C THR A 78 -2.90 -5.35 -6.88
N VAL A 79 -4.22 -5.43 -6.99
CA VAL A 79 -5.08 -4.24 -7.00
C VAL A 79 -5.84 -4.20 -5.69
N VAL A 80 -5.58 -3.16 -4.89
CA VAL A 80 -6.21 -2.97 -3.58
C VAL A 80 -7.10 -1.74 -3.66
N ASN A 81 -8.40 -1.95 -3.52
CA ASN A 81 -9.37 -0.86 -3.55
C ASN A 81 -10.34 -0.93 -2.37
N PHE A 82 -9.90 -1.55 -1.28
CA PHE A 82 -10.68 -1.68 -0.06
C PHE A 82 -9.74 -1.66 1.15
N PRO A 83 -10.22 -1.29 2.34
CA PRO A 83 -9.36 -1.23 3.52
C PRO A 83 -8.80 -2.59 3.90
N LEU A 84 -7.58 -2.59 4.45
CA LEU A 84 -6.92 -3.82 4.89
C LEU A 84 -6.61 -3.75 6.38
N PRO A 85 -6.89 -4.84 7.12
CA PRO A 85 -6.54 -4.89 8.54
C PRO A 85 -5.03 -5.09 8.71
N ASP A 86 -4.57 -4.93 9.95
CA ASP A 86 -3.18 -5.21 10.29
C ASP A 86 -2.83 -6.66 9.93
N ASN A 87 -1.59 -6.85 9.53
CA ASN A 87 -1.01 -8.17 9.29
C ASN A 87 -1.60 -8.94 8.11
N ALA A 88 -2.37 -8.28 7.25
CA ALA A 88 -2.98 -8.94 6.10
C ALA A 88 -1.94 -9.21 5.02
N VAL A 89 -2.10 -10.34 4.33
CA VAL A 89 -1.37 -10.65 3.10
C VAL A 89 -2.38 -10.69 1.96
N VAL A 90 -2.15 -9.88 0.94
CA VAL A 90 -3.13 -9.64 -0.12
C VAL A 90 -2.48 -9.91 -1.47
N VAL A 91 -3.19 -10.60 -2.34
CA VAL A 91 -2.70 -10.87 -3.70
C VAL A 91 -3.83 -10.77 -4.71
N GLY A 92 -3.48 -10.48 -5.93
CA GLY A 92 -4.34 -10.66 -7.09
C GLY A 92 -5.04 -9.40 -7.58
N ASN A 93 -5.75 -9.56 -8.67
CA ASN A 93 -6.59 -8.54 -9.28
C ASN A 93 -7.94 -9.16 -9.63
N PRO A 94 -9.01 -8.84 -8.89
CA PRO A 94 -9.03 -7.96 -7.73
C PRO A 94 -8.24 -8.55 -6.55
N GLY A 95 -7.69 -7.66 -5.73
CA GLY A 95 -6.94 -8.09 -4.55
C GLY A 95 -7.84 -8.83 -3.56
N ARG A 96 -7.27 -9.84 -2.91
CA ARG A 96 -7.98 -10.55 -1.87
C ARG A 96 -7.02 -10.93 -0.77
N ILE A 97 -7.52 -10.93 0.44
CA ILE A 97 -6.75 -11.31 1.61
C ILE A 97 -6.63 -12.83 1.60
N VAL A 98 -5.39 -13.32 1.49
CA VAL A 98 -5.16 -14.77 1.46
C VAL A 98 -4.77 -15.28 2.83
N ARG A 99 -4.35 -14.39 3.73
CA ARG A 99 -4.05 -14.80 5.09
C ARG A 99 -3.84 -13.57 5.97
N ILE A 100 -4.00 -13.74 7.26
CA ILE A 100 -3.63 -12.75 8.27
C ILE A 100 -2.45 -13.34 9.03
N LYS A 101 -1.31 -12.62 9.05
CA LYS A 101 -0.12 -13.10 9.73
C LYS A 101 -0.34 -13.09 11.23
N GLU A 102 0.28 -14.03 11.91
CA GLU A 102 0.25 -14.02 13.37
C GLU A 102 1.06 -12.85 13.87
N SER A 103 0.50 -12.18 14.88
CA SER A 103 1.21 -11.12 15.56
C SER A 103 2.40 -11.73 16.31
N LYS A 104 3.57 -11.11 16.14
CA LYS A 104 4.75 -11.53 16.87
C LYS A 104 4.90 -10.70 18.12
N CYS A 105 5.06 -11.36 19.22
CA CYS A 105 5.27 -10.68 20.49
C CYS A 105 6.74 -10.39 20.71
#